data_a4f8971e22599d69c8aef1d29aedaa0f
#
_entry.id   a4f8971e22599d69c8aef1d29aedaa0f
#
_cell.length_a   1.000
_cell.length_b   1.000
_cell.length_c   1.000
_cell.angle_alpha   90.00
_cell.angle_beta   90.00
_cell.angle_gamma   90.00
#
_symmetry.space_group_name_H-M   'P 1'
#
loop_
_entity.id
_entity.type
_entity.pdbx_description
1 polymer ?
#
loop_
_entity_poly.entity_id
_entity_poly.type
_entity_poly.pdbx_seq_one_letter_code
_entity_poly.pdbx_strand_id
1 'polypeptide(L)'
;MDNLLSTAKEVLSIIPTATGKDNEINMLIKSAKKDMERLNIDVENHISNDLIISAIMTYVKAYFGNTNTKEKELCQKSYSLFLSNIASTHEYMKEVSNDWCWMYPN
;
A
#
# COMPACT_ATOMS: atom_id res chain seq x y z
N MET A 1 3.34 9.30 10.81
CA MET A 1 2.26 9.13 9.92
C MET A 1 2.27 10.08 8.81
N ASP A 2 2.73 11.24 9.09
CA ASP A 2 2.79 12.30 8.10
C ASP A 2 3.80 12.01 7.02
N ASN A 3 4.73 11.08 7.28
CA ASN A 3 5.75 10.74 6.30
C ASN A 3 5.16 10.15 5.04
N LEU A 4 4.08 9.40 5.16
CA LEU A 4 3.45 8.82 3.99
C LEU A 4 2.82 9.88 3.11
N LEU A 5 2.21 10.89 3.71
CA LEU A 5 1.64 11.98 2.94
C LEU A 5 2.74 12.74 2.18
N SER A 6 3.84 13.05 2.84
CA SER A 6 4.96 13.74 2.20
C SER A 6 5.54 12.90 1.06
N THR A 7 5.72 11.60 1.30
CA THR A 7 6.25 10.71 0.29
C THR A 7 5.29 10.62 -0.91
N ALA A 8 3.99 10.56 -0.63
CA ALA A 8 3.00 10.49 -1.70
C ALA A 8 3.04 11.76 -2.54
N LYS A 9 3.18 12.92 -1.91
CA LYS A 9 3.28 14.16 -2.64
C LYS A 9 4.50 14.18 -3.54
N GLU A 10 5.62 13.67 -3.07
CA GLU A 10 6.81 13.57 -3.89
C GLU A 10 6.57 12.66 -5.10
N VAL A 11 5.98 11.51 -4.86
CA VAL A 11 5.69 10.55 -5.93
C VAL A 11 4.76 11.16 -6.97
N LEU A 12 3.81 11.95 -6.53
CA LEU A 12 2.82 12.57 -7.42
C LEU A 12 3.29 13.92 -7.97
N SER A 13 4.50 14.34 -7.65
CA SER A 13 5.07 15.62 -8.08
C SER A 13 4.26 16.81 -7.61
N ILE A 14 3.74 16.73 -6.39
CA ILE A 14 2.98 17.81 -5.77
C ILE A 14 3.90 18.59 -4.84
N ILE A 15 3.83 19.91 -4.91
CA ILE A 15 4.62 20.78 -4.05
C ILE A 15 4.21 20.55 -2.59
N PRO A 16 5.16 20.39 -1.66
CA PRO A 16 4.82 20.09 -0.27
C PRO A 16 3.87 21.08 0.40
N THR A 17 3.91 22.35 -0.01
CA THR A 17 3.03 23.36 0.57
C THR A 17 1.63 23.37 -0.03
N ALA A 18 1.41 22.64 -1.11
CA ALA A 18 0.08 22.56 -1.71
C ALA A 18 -0.75 21.54 -0.92
N THR A 19 -1.84 22.00 -0.32
CA THR A 19 -2.65 21.15 0.56
C THR A 19 -4.00 20.79 0.00
N GLY A 20 -4.31 21.25 -1.22
CA GLY A 20 -5.63 21.05 -1.80
C GLY A 20 -6.03 19.60 -2.02
N LYS A 21 -5.05 18.70 -2.14
CA LYS A 21 -5.32 17.28 -2.38
C LYS A 21 -4.96 16.40 -1.20
N ASP A 22 -4.60 16.99 -0.07
CA ASP A 22 -4.17 16.21 1.08
C ASP A 22 -5.20 15.19 1.53
N ASN A 23 -6.47 15.59 1.58
CA ASN A 23 -7.52 14.68 2.00
C ASN A 23 -7.67 13.51 1.04
N GLU A 24 -7.61 13.77 -0.25
CA GLU A 24 -7.72 12.72 -1.25
C GLU A 24 -6.55 11.75 -1.13
N ILE A 25 -5.35 12.29 -0.97
CA ILE A 25 -4.15 11.45 -0.83
C ILE A 25 -4.22 10.61 0.43
N ASN A 26 -4.65 11.21 1.54
CA ASN A 26 -4.78 10.46 2.79
C ASN A 26 -5.81 9.35 2.68
N MET A 27 -6.91 9.60 1.99
CA MET A 27 -7.91 8.57 1.77
C MET A 27 -7.36 7.41 0.96
N LEU A 28 -6.55 7.72 -0.06
CA LEU A 28 -5.94 6.67 -0.88
C LEU A 28 -4.93 5.86 -0.09
N ILE A 29 -4.13 6.52 0.75
CA ILE A 29 -3.19 5.82 1.62
C ILE A 29 -3.94 4.88 2.56
N LYS A 30 -5.02 5.37 3.15
CA LYS A 30 -5.83 4.57 4.04
C LYS A 30 -6.43 3.37 3.32
N SER A 31 -6.92 3.59 2.10
CA SER A 31 -7.49 2.51 1.29
C SER A 31 -6.45 1.46 0.96
N ALA A 32 -5.22 1.89 0.64
CA ALA A 32 -4.14 0.95 0.36
C ALA A 32 -3.83 0.09 1.57
N LYS A 33 -3.77 0.72 2.75
CA LYS A 33 -3.52 -0.02 3.98
C LYS A 33 -4.61 -1.04 4.25
N LYS A 34 -5.87 -0.65 4.04
CA LYS A 34 -6.98 -1.57 4.25
C LYS A 34 -6.97 -2.73 3.27
N ASP A 35 -6.59 -2.45 2.03
CA ASP A 35 -6.51 -3.50 1.03
C ASP A 35 -5.45 -4.53 1.41
N MET A 36 -4.32 -4.07 1.93
CA MET A 36 -3.28 -4.97 2.40
C MET A 36 -3.71 -5.75 3.63
N GLU A 37 -4.40 -5.08 4.56
CA GLU A 37 -4.89 -5.76 5.77
C GLU A 37 -5.89 -6.84 5.42
N ARG A 38 -6.67 -6.63 4.37
CA ARG A 38 -7.61 -7.65 3.90
C ARG A 38 -6.88 -8.93 3.51
N LEU A 39 -5.65 -8.79 3.07
CA LEU A 39 -4.80 -9.94 2.72
C LEU A 39 -3.97 -10.42 3.90
N ASN A 40 -4.27 -9.93 5.09
CA ASN A 40 -3.60 -10.34 6.32
C ASN A 40 -2.15 -9.85 6.42
N ILE A 41 -1.83 -8.77 5.74
CA ILE A 41 -0.52 -8.15 5.81
C ILE A 41 -0.50 -7.19 7.01
N ASP A 42 0.55 -7.30 7.82
CA ASP A 42 0.69 -6.48 9.02
C ASP A 42 1.33 -5.14 8.65
N VAL A 43 0.52 -4.25 8.11
CA VAL A 43 1.00 -2.96 7.61
C VAL A 43 1.57 -2.08 8.70
N GLU A 44 0.88 -2.02 9.85
CA GLU A 44 1.27 -1.08 10.90
C GLU A 44 2.64 -1.38 11.48
N ASN A 45 2.98 -2.65 11.63
CA ASN A 45 4.28 -3.01 12.16
C ASN A 45 5.41 -2.91 11.14
N HIS A 46 5.06 -2.74 9.87
CA HIS A 46 6.06 -2.65 8.80
C HIS A 46 5.93 -1.37 8.01
N ILE A 47 5.32 -0.35 8.62
CA ILE A 47 4.98 0.89 7.91
C ILE A 47 6.22 1.65 7.41
N SER A 48 7.38 1.40 7.99
CA SER A 48 8.62 2.04 7.54
C SER A 48 9.41 1.15 6.57
N ASN A 49 8.91 -0.02 6.24
CA ASN A 49 9.59 -0.91 5.32
C ASN A 49 9.39 -0.42 3.87
N ASP A 50 10.48 -0.39 3.12
CA ASP A 50 10.46 0.15 1.76
C ASP A 50 9.49 -0.58 0.85
N LEU A 51 9.37 -1.88 0.99
CA LEU A 51 8.47 -2.66 0.16
C LEU A 51 7.01 -2.31 0.43
N ILE A 52 6.66 -2.17 1.70
CA ILE A 52 5.31 -1.78 2.09
C ILE A 52 5.01 -0.36 1.60
N ILE A 53 5.95 0.55 1.80
CA ILE A 53 5.78 1.93 1.35
C ILE A 53 5.63 1.98 -0.17
N SER A 54 6.45 1.23 -0.89
CA SER A 54 6.37 1.20 -2.35
C SER A 54 5.01 0.70 -2.83
N ALA A 55 4.47 -0.31 -2.16
CA ALA A 55 3.15 -0.81 -2.52
C ALA A 55 2.08 0.25 -2.28
N ILE A 56 2.14 0.94 -1.15
CA ILE A 56 1.18 2.01 -0.84
C ILE A 56 1.27 3.13 -1.88
N MET A 57 2.49 3.55 -2.20
CA MET A 57 2.69 4.64 -3.16
C MET A 57 2.22 4.25 -4.55
N THR A 58 2.44 2.99 -4.95
CA THR A 58 1.97 2.51 -6.24
C THR A 58 0.44 2.54 -6.32
N TYR A 59 -0.22 2.14 -5.22
CA TYR A 59 -1.67 2.21 -5.14
C TYR A 59 -2.15 3.66 -5.28
N VAL A 60 -1.52 4.57 -4.52
CA VAL A 60 -1.89 5.99 -4.58
C VAL A 60 -1.74 6.52 -5.99
N LYS A 61 -0.63 6.20 -6.64
CA LYS A 61 -0.38 6.68 -7.99
C LYS A 61 -1.40 6.12 -8.98
N ALA A 62 -1.83 4.88 -8.79
CA ALA A 62 -2.79 4.24 -9.68
C ALA A 62 -4.16 4.91 -9.63
N TYR A 63 -4.55 5.43 -8.47
CA TYR A 63 -5.91 5.92 -8.27
C TYR A 63 -6.03 7.41 -8.04
N PHE A 64 -4.93 8.15 -8.08
CA PHE A 64 -4.96 9.58 -7.83
C PHE A 64 -5.27 10.34 -9.12
N GLY A 65 -6.28 11.21 -9.05
CA GLY A 65 -6.57 12.14 -10.13
C GLY A 65 -6.89 11.49 -11.46
N ASN A 66 -6.46 12.14 -12.53
CA ASN A 66 -6.76 11.74 -13.90
C ASN A 66 -5.58 11.04 -14.56
N THR A 67 -5.10 9.99 -13.94
CA THR A 67 -4.02 9.19 -14.52
C THR A 67 -4.53 8.56 -15.81
N ASN A 68 -3.71 8.56 -16.87
CA ASN A 68 -4.18 7.96 -18.11
C ASN A 68 -4.32 6.45 -17.93
N THR A 69 -5.19 5.86 -18.75
CA THR A 69 -5.58 4.46 -18.60
C THR A 69 -4.39 3.51 -18.62
N LYS A 70 -3.45 3.76 -19.51
CA LYS A 70 -2.30 2.88 -19.67
C LYS A 70 -1.40 2.91 -18.44
N GLU A 71 -1.12 4.10 -17.91
CA GLU A 71 -0.33 4.23 -16.70
C GLU A 71 -1.05 3.61 -15.52
N LYS A 72 -2.35 3.81 -15.45
CA LYS A 72 -3.15 3.24 -14.37
C LYS A 72 -3.05 1.72 -14.37
N GLU A 73 -3.16 1.11 -15.55
CA GLU A 73 -3.06 -0.34 -15.68
C GLU A 73 -1.69 -0.84 -15.25
N LEU A 74 -0.63 -0.13 -15.65
CA LEU A 74 0.73 -0.49 -15.24
C LEU A 74 0.91 -0.40 -13.75
N CYS A 75 0.39 0.65 -13.14
CA CYS A 75 0.48 0.81 -11.68
C CYS A 75 -0.31 -0.27 -10.96
N GLN A 76 -1.48 -0.63 -11.48
CA GLN A 76 -2.27 -1.70 -10.89
C GLN A 76 -1.55 -3.03 -10.96
N LYS A 77 -0.89 -3.32 -12.07
CA LYS A 77 -0.10 -4.54 -12.21
C LYS A 77 1.08 -4.55 -11.24
N SER A 78 1.76 -3.41 -11.13
CA SER A 78 2.89 -3.28 -10.20
C SER A 78 2.44 -3.49 -8.77
N TYR A 79 1.29 -2.91 -8.42
CA TYR A 79 0.75 -3.07 -7.09
C TYR A 79 0.46 -4.54 -6.79
N SER A 80 -0.15 -5.24 -7.75
CA SER A 80 -0.43 -6.67 -7.58
C SER A 80 0.85 -7.48 -7.37
N LEU A 81 1.91 -7.14 -8.10
CA LEU A 81 3.18 -7.81 -7.93
C LEU A 81 3.79 -7.54 -6.57
N PHE A 82 3.69 -6.29 -6.09
CA PHE A 82 4.15 -5.97 -4.74
C PHE A 82 3.39 -6.80 -3.71
N LEU A 83 2.07 -6.89 -3.86
CA LEU A 83 1.26 -7.67 -2.92
C LEU A 83 1.65 -9.14 -2.94
N SER A 84 1.91 -9.69 -4.12
CA SER A 84 2.34 -11.09 -4.22
C SER A 84 3.65 -11.32 -3.48
N ASN A 85 4.61 -10.40 -3.66
CA ASN A 85 5.90 -10.52 -3.00
C ASN A 85 5.76 -10.39 -1.49
N ILE A 86 4.93 -9.45 -1.04
CA ILE A 86 4.72 -9.24 0.38
C ILE A 86 4.02 -10.44 0.99
N ALA A 87 2.99 -10.94 0.31
CA ALA A 87 2.20 -12.05 0.83
C ALA A 87 3.00 -13.35 0.92
N SER A 88 4.03 -13.49 0.10
CA SER A 88 4.85 -14.69 0.13
C SER A 88 5.97 -14.60 1.17
N THR A 89 6.06 -13.49 1.89
CA THR A 89 7.07 -13.29 2.91
C THR A 89 6.41 -13.28 4.29
N HIS A 90 6.68 -14.30 5.08
CA HIS A 90 6.05 -14.43 6.41
C HIS A 90 6.25 -13.21 7.28
N GLU A 91 7.38 -12.59 7.13
CA GLU A 91 7.77 -11.46 7.95
C GLU A 91 6.74 -10.32 7.93
N TYR A 92 6.04 -10.15 6.82
CA TYR A 92 5.08 -9.06 6.66
C TYR A 92 3.65 -9.46 7.00
N MET A 93 3.42 -10.73 7.25
CA MET A 93 2.06 -11.19 7.51
C MET A 93 1.75 -11.09 8.99
N LYS A 94 0.48 -10.86 9.30
CA LYS A 94 0.05 -10.84 10.68
C LYS A 94 0.19 -12.24 11.26
N GLU A 95 0.53 -12.28 12.54
CA GLU A 95 0.55 -13.56 13.24
C GLU A 95 -0.86 -14.10 13.30
N VAL A 96 -0.99 -15.38 12.95
CA VAL A 96 -2.28 -16.03 13.02
C VAL A 96 -2.30 -16.91 14.24
N SER A 97 -3.49 -17.02 14.82
CA SER A 97 -3.69 -17.88 15.96
C SER A 97 -3.34 -19.33 15.58
N ASN A 98 -2.72 -20.04 16.49
CA ASN A 98 -2.40 -21.44 16.28
C ASN A 98 -3.65 -22.30 16.15
N ASP A 99 -4.78 -21.74 16.54
CA ASP A 99 -6.04 -22.49 16.57
C ASP A 99 -6.46 -23.03 15.23
N TRP A 100 -6.11 -22.36 14.14
CA TRP A 100 -6.53 -22.82 12.84
C TRP A 100 -5.41 -23.44 12.03
N CYS A 101 -4.20 -23.48 12.56
CA CYS A 101 -3.07 -24.09 11.86
C CYS A 101 -3.31 -25.58 11.59
N TRP A 102 -4.06 -26.23 12.45
CA TRP A 102 -4.36 -27.66 12.29
C TRP A 102 -5.27 -27.91 11.11
N MET A 103 -5.99 -26.89 10.65
CA MET A 103 -6.88 -27.04 9.50
C MET A 103 -6.10 -27.01 8.17
N TYR A 104 -4.90 -26.48 8.20
CA TYR A 104 -4.04 -26.37 7.04
C TYR A 104 -2.65 -26.89 7.36
N PRO A 105 -2.56 -28.17 7.59
CA PRO A 105 -1.28 -28.76 7.98
C PRO A 105 -0.31 -28.76 6.81
N ASN A 106 0.70 -27.94 6.92
CA ASN A 106 1.76 -27.91 5.92
C ASN A 106 3.07 -28.00 6.57
#